data_65d79a860b77c6568517db238a0226c0
#
_entry.id   65d79a860b77c6568517db238a0226c0
#
_cell.length_a   1.000
_cell.length_b   1.000
_cell.length_c   1.000
_cell.angle_alpha   90.00
_cell.angle_beta   90.00
_cell.angle_gamma   90.00
#
_symmetry.space_group_name_H-M   'P 1'
#
loop_
_entity.id
_entity.type
_entity.pdbx_description
1 polymer ?
#
loop_
_entity_poly.entity_id
_entity_poly.type
_entity_poly.pdbx_seq_one_letter_code
_entity_poly.pdbx_strand_id
1 'polypeptide(L)'
;APLISSIAQNISNIIGGYIGALIFCYCYFSFNRFVYIAGSILGLLVIIMLCALFFNISKLKLDGLNRWWWGKLLNKQAHVISQYDRPILKRVLTLSYLRYLIYCTQYVLILDFLGLELSLLAAFSGVAVIYLFQSGIPLPPILSVIARGELAIVIWSLFTANVGGILVATFGLWVINLVFPALLGLLIILNVNFLKS
;
A
#
# COMPACT_ATOMS: atom_id res chain seq x y z
N ALA A 1 1.76 -8.82 -16.52
CA ALA A 1 1.52 -9.31 -15.14
C ALA A 1 1.96 -8.32 -14.03
N PRO A 2 3.18 -7.72 -14.02
CA PRO A 2 3.61 -6.89 -12.88
C PRO A 2 2.76 -5.62 -12.67
N LEU A 3 2.31 -4.99 -13.73
CA LEU A 3 1.51 -3.76 -13.66
C LEU A 3 0.17 -3.96 -12.94
N ILE A 4 -0.55 -5.05 -13.25
CA ILE A 4 -1.86 -5.35 -12.64
C ILE A 4 -1.69 -5.65 -11.14
N SER A 5 -0.67 -6.42 -10.79
CA SER A 5 -0.35 -6.71 -9.39
C SER A 5 -0.04 -5.42 -8.61
N SER A 6 0.70 -4.49 -9.20
CA SER A 6 1.02 -3.20 -8.58
C SER A 6 -0.23 -2.34 -8.37
N ILE A 7 -1.11 -2.24 -9.38
CA ILE A 7 -2.36 -1.49 -9.27
C ILE A 7 -3.29 -2.12 -8.22
N ALA A 8 -3.46 -3.44 -8.26
CA ALA A 8 -4.27 -4.15 -7.27
C ALA A 8 -3.71 -4.00 -5.84
N GLN A 9 -2.38 -3.97 -5.69
CA GLN A 9 -1.75 -3.72 -4.39
C GLN A 9 -2.04 -2.30 -3.88
N ASN A 10 -1.94 -1.30 -4.74
CA ASN A 10 -2.28 0.08 -4.36
C ASN A 10 -3.75 0.22 -3.97
N ILE A 11 -4.67 -0.39 -4.71
CA ILE A 11 -6.09 -0.40 -4.36
C ILE A 11 -6.32 -1.09 -3.00
N SER A 12 -5.67 -2.22 -2.78
CA SER A 12 -5.77 -2.96 -1.50
C SER A 12 -5.23 -2.14 -0.32
N ASN A 13 -4.11 -1.43 -0.51
CA ASN A 13 -3.55 -0.54 0.49
C ASN A 13 -4.47 0.65 0.77
N ILE A 14 -5.13 1.20 -0.26
CA ILE A 14 -6.10 2.30 -0.10
C ILE A 14 -7.33 1.82 0.66
N ILE A 15 -7.87 0.64 0.32
CA ILE A 15 -9.05 0.09 1.01
C ILE A 15 -8.73 -0.20 2.49
N GLY A 16 -7.69 -0.97 2.74
CA GLY A 16 -7.29 -1.34 4.11
C GLY A 16 -6.81 -0.14 4.90
N GLY A 17 -6.01 0.73 4.26
CA GLY A 17 -5.49 1.95 4.86
C GLY A 17 -6.59 2.94 5.24
N TYR A 18 -7.61 3.07 4.39
CA TYR A 18 -8.76 3.92 4.69
C TYR A 18 -9.57 3.42 5.89
N ILE A 19 -9.83 2.11 5.97
CA ILE A 19 -10.53 1.51 7.13
C ILE A 19 -9.72 1.77 8.41
N GLY A 20 -8.42 1.52 8.37
CA GLY A 20 -7.53 1.79 9.51
C GLY A 20 -7.45 3.28 9.85
N ALA A 21 -7.42 4.17 8.86
CA ALA A 21 -7.41 5.61 9.10
C ALA A 21 -8.70 6.10 9.77
N LEU A 22 -9.86 5.56 9.41
CA LEU A 22 -11.11 5.86 10.09
C LEU A 22 -11.07 5.45 11.56
N ILE A 23 -10.58 4.24 11.86
CA ILE A 23 -10.43 3.74 13.23
C ILE A 23 -9.43 4.62 14.00
N PHE A 24 -8.27 4.91 13.39
CA PHE A 24 -7.23 5.74 13.98
C PHE A 24 -7.73 7.15 14.31
N CYS A 25 -8.40 7.80 13.36
CA CYS A 25 -8.96 9.13 13.55
C CYS A 25 -10.05 9.16 14.63
N TYR A 26 -10.90 8.13 14.65
CA TYR A 26 -11.96 8.03 15.67
C TYR A 26 -11.40 7.84 17.08
N CYS A 27 -10.37 7.00 17.23
CA CYS A 27 -9.83 6.66 18.56
C CYS A 27 -8.85 7.69 19.11
N TYR A 28 -8.07 8.36 18.23
CA TYR A 28 -6.92 9.17 18.68
C TYR A 28 -7.03 10.65 18.32
N PHE A 29 -8.03 11.05 17.52
CA PHE A 29 -8.26 12.46 17.18
C PHE A 29 -9.70 12.88 17.47
N SER A 30 -9.85 13.98 18.19
CA SER A 30 -11.16 14.58 18.49
C SER A 30 -11.63 15.46 17.32
N PHE A 31 -11.96 14.86 16.18
CA PHE A 31 -12.54 15.61 15.07
C PHE A 31 -14.01 15.99 15.33
N ASN A 32 -14.41 17.13 14.77
CA ASN A 32 -15.82 17.47 14.72
C ASN A 32 -16.59 16.34 14.00
N ARG A 33 -17.71 15.88 14.60
CA ARG A 33 -18.52 14.78 14.07
C ARG A 33 -18.90 14.98 12.60
N PHE A 34 -19.21 16.21 12.20
CA PHE A 34 -19.55 16.54 10.82
C PHE A 34 -18.36 16.31 9.87
N VAL A 35 -17.15 16.75 10.24
CA VAL A 35 -15.94 16.59 9.44
C VAL A 35 -15.60 15.10 9.30
N TYR A 36 -15.74 14.34 10.40
CA TYR A 36 -15.49 12.89 10.38
C TYR A 36 -16.47 12.15 9.45
N ILE A 37 -17.76 12.44 9.53
CA ILE A 37 -18.78 11.81 8.67
C ILE A 37 -18.56 12.21 7.20
N ALA A 38 -18.35 13.48 6.91
CA ALA A 38 -18.11 13.97 5.55
C ALA A 38 -16.86 13.33 4.94
N GLY A 39 -15.75 13.25 5.69
CA GLY A 39 -14.53 12.57 5.27
C GLY A 39 -14.73 11.07 5.03
N SER A 40 -15.52 10.41 5.90
CA SER A 40 -15.86 9.00 5.75
C SER A 40 -16.68 8.73 4.49
N ILE A 41 -17.65 9.56 4.17
CA ILE A 41 -18.46 9.40 2.96
C ILE A 41 -17.60 9.65 1.71
N LEU A 42 -16.81 10.71 1.71
CA LEU A 42 -15.93 11.05 0.58
C LEU A 42 -14.92 9.94 0.28
N GLY A 43 -14.24 9.43 1.31
CA GLY A 43 -13.29 8.34 1.14
C GLY A 43 -13.94 7.05 0.65
N LEU A 44 -15.14 6.71 1.13
CA LEU A 44 -15.91 5.57 0.65
C LEU A 44 -16.27 5.72 -0.84
N LEU A 45 -16.70 6.90 -1.25
CA LEU A 45 -17.00 7.19 -2.67
C LEU A 45 -15.75 7.03 -3.55
N VAL A 46 -14.58 7.50 -3.09
CA VAL A 46 -13.31 7.33 -3.80
C VAL A 46 -12.97 5.84 -3.96
N ILE A 47 -13.13 5.03 -2.91
CA ILE A 47 -12.87 3.59 -2.98
C ILE A 47 -13.83 2.90 -3.96
N ILE A 48 -15.12 3.21 -3.90
CA ILE A 48 -16.11 2.65 -4.82
C ILE A 48 -15.75 3.03 -6.27
N MET A 49 -15.36 4.28 -6.51
CA MET A 49 -14.92 4.75 -7.83
C MET A 49 -13.67 4.00 -8.31
N LEU A 50 -12.64 3.83 -7.46
CA LEU A 50 -11.42 3.10 -7.81
C LEU A 50 -11.71 1.63 -8.13
N CYS A 51 -12.54 0.96 -7.34
CA CYS A 51 -12.97 -0.41 -7.60
C CYS A 51 -13.78 -0.50 -8.90
N ALA A 52 -14.72 0.41 -9.12
CA ALA A 52 -15.51 0.45 -10.35
C ALA A 52 -14.63 0.67 -11.59
N LEU A 53 -13.65 1.57 -11.51
CA LEU A 53 -12.65 1.78 -12.58
C LEU A 53 -11.83 0.52 -12.82
N PHE A 54 -11.33 -0.12 -11.77
CA PHE A 54 -10.50 -1.33 -11.90
C PHE A 54 -11.25 -2.48 -12.61
N PHE A 55 -12.52 -2.70 -12.28
CA PHE A 55 -13.31 -3.79 -12.87
C PHE A 55 -13.96 -3.44 -14.23
N ASN A 56 -14.11 -2.17 -14.57
CA ASN A 56 -14.77 -1.74 -15.81
C ASN A 56 -13.86 -0.95 -16.75
N ILE A 57 -12.55 -1.00 -16.53
CA ILE A 57 -11.57 -0.23 -17.31
C ILE A 57 -11.64 -0.56 -18.80
N SER A 58 -12.00 -1.81 -19.16
CA SER A 58 -12.19 -2.26 -20.53
C SER A 58 -13.36 -1.55 -21.25
N LYS A 59 -14.31 -0.97 -20.52
CA LYS A 59 -15.47 -0.27 -21.05
C LYS A 59 -15.23 1.23 -21.21
N LEU A 60 -14.17 1.76 -20.61
CA LEU A 60 -13.81 3.17 -20.71
C LEU A 60 -13.14 3.45 -22.06
N LYS A 61 -13.84 4.14 -22.93
CA LYS A 61 -13.25 4.74 -24.14
C LYS A 61 -12.46 5.98 -23.73
N LEU A 62 -11.17 5.81 -23.53
CA LEU A 62 -10.25 6.88 -23.11
C LEU A 62 -9.67 7.66 -24.29
N ASP A 63 -10.23 7.50 -25.48
CA ASP A 63 -9.71 8.09 -26.74
C ASP A 63 -9.61 9.63 -26.67
N GLY A 64 -10.51 10.27 -25.92
CA GLY A 64 -10.50 11.73 -25.74
C GLY A 64 -9.37 12.25 -24.84
N LEU A 65 -8.79 11.42 -23.97
CA LEU A 65 -7.71 11.81 -23.05
C LEU A 65 -6.31 11.71 -23.66
N ASN A 66 -6.17 11.12 -24.86
CA ASN A 66 -4.87 10.97 -25.54
C ASN A 66 -4.19 12.30 -25.90
N ARG A 67 -4.89 13.42 -25.79
CA ARG A 67 -4.36 14.77 -26.04
C ARG A 67 -3.40 15.25 -24.94
N TRP A 68 -3.50 14.65 -23.73
CA TRP A 68 -2.67 14.99 -22.58
C TRP A 68 -1.66 13.87 -22.32
N TRP A 69 -0.45 14.20 -21.89
CA TRP A 69 0.60 13.24 -21.53
C TRP A 69 0.13 12.17 -20.52
N TRP A 70 -0.61 12.59 -19.50
CA TRP A 70 -1.24 11.69 -18.52
C TRP A 70 -2.26 10.73 -19.15
N GLY A 71 -2.98 11.17 -20.15
CA GLY A 71 -3.95 10.35 -20.85
C GLY A 71 -3.32 9.20 -21.63
N LYS A 72 -2.16 9.41 -22.25
CA LYS A 72 -1.40 8.34 -22.94
C LYS A 72 -0.92 7.26 -21.94
N LEU A 73 -0.47 7.67 -20.75
CA LEU A 73 -0.02 6.74 -19.70
C LEU A 73 -1.21 5.92 -19.16
N LEU A 74 -2.33 6.59 -18.87
CA LEU A 74 -3.56 5.94 -18.40
C LEU A 74 -4.13 4.99 -19.46
N ASN A 75 -4.13 5.37 -20.73
CA ASN A 75 -4.62 4.54 -21.82
C ASN A 75 -3.77 3.27 -22.00
N LYS A 76 -2.45 3.38 -21.90
CA LYS A 76 -1.55 2.22 -21.92
C LYS A 76 -1.82 1.26 -20.76
N GLN A 77 -2.05 1.78 -19.56
CA GLN A 77 -2.38 0.96 -18.38
C GLN A 77 -3.77 0.33 -18.51
N ALA A 78 -4.75 1.10 -18.98
CA ALA A 78 -6.10 0.63 -19.24
C ALA A 78 -6.13 -0.51 -20.26
N HIS A 79 -5.38 -0.39 -21.35
CA HIS A 79 -5.28 -1.43 -22.37
C HIS A 79 -4.69 -2.74 -21.83
N VAL A 80 -3.69 -2.66 -20.95
CA VAL A 80 -3.13 -3.87 -20.34
C VAL A 80 -4.14 -4.54 -19.40
N ILE A 81 -4.90 -3.78 -18.61
CA ILE A 81 -5.90 -4.33 -17.67
C ILE A 81 -7.10 -4.90 -18.45
N SER A 82 -7.49 -4.27 -19.57
CA SER A 82 -8.64 -4.70 -20.38
C SER A 82 -8.47 -6.08 -21.04
N GLN A 83 -7.24 -6.58 -21.12
CA GLN A 83 -6.92 -7.93 -21.61
C GLN A 83 -7.24 -9.05 -20.62
N TYR A 84 -7.61 -8.71 -19.37
CA TYR A 84 -7.84 -9.70 -18.32
C TYR A 84 -9.31 -9.80 -17.98
N ASP A 85 -9.76 -11.05 -17.84
CA ASP A 85 -11.13 -11.36 -17.43
C ASP A 85 -11.40 -10.96 -15.96
N ARG A 86 -12.65 -10.64 -15.67
CA ARG A 86 -13.10 -10.29 -14.32
C ARG A 86 -12.72 -11.29 -13.23
N PRO A 87 -12.80 -12.63 -13.43
CA PRO A 87 -12.37 -13.60 -12.43
C PRO A 87 -10.89 -13.46 -12.06
N ILE A 88 -10.03 -13.20 -13.08
CA ILE A 88 -8.59 -12.99 -12.86
C ILE A 88 -8.36 -11.71 -12.05
N LEU A 89 -9.04 -10.62 -12.41
CA LEU A 89 -8.94 -9.34 -11.67
C LEU A 89 -9.37 -9.48 -10.21
N LYS A 90 -10.47 -10.22 -9.94
CA LYS A 90 -10.90 -10.53 -8.58
C LYS A 90 -9.84 -11.31 -7.81
N ARG A 91 -9.28 -12.36 -8.41
CA ARG A 91 -8.25 -13.19 -7.78
C ARG A 91 -6.99 -12.36 -7.45
N VAL A 92 -6.55 -11.51 -8.39
CA VAL A 92 -5.39 -10.64 -8.18
C VAL A 92 -5.66 -9.64 -7.06
N LEU A 93 -6.84 -9.02 -7.01
CA LEU A 93 -7.21 -8.09 -5.94
C LEU A 93 -7.27 -8.78 -4.58
N THR A 94 -7.87 -9.98 -4.49
CA THR A 94 -7.94 -10.76 -3.25
C THR A 94 -6.54 -11.14 -2.75
N LEU A 95 -5.66 -11.62 -3.63
CA LEU A 95 -4.28 -11.95 -3.26
C LEU A 95 -3.49 -10.70 -2.83
N SER A 96 -3.72 -9.56 -3.48
CA SER A 96 -3.11 -8.29 -3.09
C SER A 96 -3.59 -7.82 -1.71
N TYR A 97 -4.87 -8.03 -1.39
CA TYR A 97 -5.41 -7.70 -0.07
C TYR A 97 -4.87 -8.62 1.03
N LEU A 98 -4.75 -9.92 0.77
CA LEU A 98 -4.09 -10.85 1.68
C LEU A 98 -2.63 -10.46 1.94
N ARG A 99 -1.90 -10.10 0.89
CA ARG A 99 -0.53 -9.59 1.02
C ARG A 99 -0.46 -8.33 1.89
N TYR A 100 -1.41 -7.41 1.71
CA TYR A 100 -1.51 -6.22 2.56
C TYR A 100 -1.69 -6.59 4.04
N LEU A 101 -2.60 -7.53 4.35
CA LEU A 101 -2.83 -7.99 5.72
C LEU A 101 -1.57 -8.63 6.33
N ILE A 102 -0.87 -9.46 5.55
CA ILE A 102 0.39 -10.08 5.99
C ILE A 102 1.43 -8.99 6.32
N TYR A 103 1.58 -7.99 5.47
CA TYR A 103 2.53 -6.91 5.72
C TYR A 103 2.16 -6.05 6.94
N CYS A 104 0.87 -5.78 7.15
CA CYS A 104 0.40 -5.12 8.36
C CYS A 104 0.75 -5.94 9.61
N THR A 105 0.46 -7.25 9.59
CA THR A 105 0.75 -8.14 10.71
C THR A 105 2.26 -8.24 10.98
N GLN A 106 3.08 -8.37 9.94
CA GLN A 106 4.54 -8.38 10.09
C GLN A 106 5.06 -7.10 10.74
N TYR A 107 4.53 -5.95 10.33
CA TYR A 107 4.96 -4.68 10.91
C TYR A 107 4.58 -4.58 12.39
N VAL A 108 3.35 -4.96 12.74
CA VAL A 108 2.89 -4.98 14.14
C VAL A 108 3.76 -5.90 14.99
N LEU A 109 4.09 -7.11 14.50
CA LEU A 109 4.96 -8.06 15.18
C LEU A 109 6.39 -7.51 15.39
N ILE A 110 6.93 -6.77 14.41
CA ILE A 110 8.26 -6.16 14.55
C ILE A 110 8.23 -5.03 15.59
N LEU A 111 7.16 -4.22 15.61
CA LEU A 111 6.98 -3.16 16.61
C LEU A 111 6.92 -3.75 18.03
N ASP A 112 6.15 -4.81 18.20
CA ASP A 112 6.02 -5.54 19.48
C ASP A 112 7.35 -6.18 19.90
N PHE A 113 8.03 -6.85 18.98
CA PHE A 113 9.36 -7.46 19.22
C PHE A 113 10.42 -6.44 19.67
N LEU A 114 10.33 -5.20 19.20
CA LEU A 114 11.24 -4.11 19.60
C LEU A 114 10.81 -3.42 20.91
N GLY A 115 9.81 -3.95 21.59
CA GLY A 115 9.33 -3.44 22.89
C GLY A 115 8.62 -2.09 22.79
N LEU A 116 8.03 -1.78 21.61
CA LEU A 116 7.14 -0.64 21.48
C LEU A 116 5.77 -1.06 22.03
N GLU A 117 5.49 -0.70 23.28
CA GLU A 117 4.26 -1.06 23.99
C GLU A 117 3.03 -0.34 23.39
N LEU A 118 2.56 -0.82 22.25
CA LEU A 118 1.41 -0.29 21.54
C LEU A 118 0.19 -1.20 21.76
N SER A 119 -0.99 -0.61 21.97
CA SER A 119 -2.21 -1.41 21.90
C SER A 119 -2.38 -1.98 20.48
N LEU A 120 -2.91 -3.19 20.33
CA LEU A 120 -3.13 -3.83 19.03
C LEU A 120 -3.93 -2.92 18.08
N LEU A 121 -4.92 -2.20 18.62
CA LEU A 121 -5.74 -1.28 17.82
C LEU A 121 -4.92 -0.11 17.30
N ALA A 122 -4.04 0.50 18.13
CA ALA A 122 -3.13 1.56 17.73
C ALA A 122 -2.16 1.06 16.66
N ALA A 123 -1.56 -0.12 16.89
CA ALA A 123 -0.58 -0.71 16.00
C ALA A 123 -1.18 -0.98 14.62
N PHE A 124 -2.28 -1.72 14.50
CA PHE A 124 -2.90 -2.03 13.21
C PHE A 124 -3.44 -0.79 12.50
N SER A 125 -4.12 0.11 13.23
CA SER A 125 -4.67 1.33 12.62
C SER A 125 -3.58 2.31 12.19
N GLY A 126 -2.51 2.47 12.97
CA GLY A 126 -1.37 3.30 12.62
C GLY A 126 -0.59 2.77 11.41
N VAL A 127 -0.34 1.44 11.33
CA VAL A 127 0.25 0.81 10.15
C VAL A 127 -0.61 1.04 8.92
N ALA A 128 -1.93 0.91 9.04
CA ALA A 128 -2.86 1.13 7.95
C ALA A 128 -2.80 2.57 7.42
N VAL A 129 -2.70 3.57 8.32
CA VAL A 129 -2.49 4.97 7.96
C VAL A 129 -1.19 5.16 7.19
N ILE A 130 -0.08 4.56 7.65
CA ILE A 130 1.22 4.64 6.97
C ILE A 130 1.11 4.09 5.54
N TYR A 131 0.48 2.93 5.35
CA TYR A 131 0.30 2.34 4.01
C TYR A 131 -0.64 3.16 3.12
N LEU A 132 -1.67 3.80 3.67
CA LEU A 132 -2.54 4.70 2.93
C LEU A 132 -1.75 5.87 2.33
N PHE A 133 -0.96 6.56 3.14
CA PHE A 133 -0.13 7.66 2.68
C PHE A 133 0.91 7.23 1.65
N GLN A 134 1.56 6.08 1.85
CA GLN A 134 2.54 5.55 0.90
C GLN A 134 1.94 5.20 -0.46
N SER A 135 0.68 4.76 -0.49
CA SER A 135 -0.01 4.42 -1.75
C SER A 135 -0.49 5.65 -2.51
N GLY A 136 -0.69 6.77 -1.82
CA GLY A 136 -1.14 8.03 -2.42
C GLY A 136 -0.05 8.85 -3.10
N ILE A 137 1.24 8.62 -2.77
CA ILE A 137 2.35 9.44 -3.25
C ILE A 137 3.32 8.57 -4.07
N PRO A 138 3.34 8.69 -5.40
CA PRO A 138 4.30 8.00 -6.24
C PRO A 138 5.68 8.66 -6.11
N LEU A 139 6.50 8.15 -5.21
CA LEU A 139 7.88 8.62 -4.99
C LEU A 139 8.89 7.70 -5.69
N PRO A 140 10.03 8.24 -6.15
CA PRO A 140 11.19 7.46 -6.54
C PRO A 140 11.63 6.52 -5.40
N PRO A 141 12.24 5.33 -5.70
CA PRO A 141 12.53 4.32 -4.70
C PRO A 141 13.29 4.83 -3.47
N ILE A 142 14.31 5.65 -3.67
CA ILE A 142 15.13 6.21 -2.58
C ILE A 142 14.29 7.15 -1.69
N LEU A 143 13.55 8.07 -2.30
CA LEU A 143 12.69 9.00 -1.57
C LEU A 143 11.54 8.27 -0.87
N SER A 144 11.05 7.17 -1.44
CA SER A 144 9.99 6.38 -0.80
C SER A 144 10.46 5.72 0.51
N VAL A 145 11.72 5.34 0.61
CA VAL A 145 12.30 4.77 1.84
C VAL A 145 12.40 5.85 2.93
N ILE A 146 12.90 7.04 2.58
CA ILE A 146 12.99 8.18 3.52
C ILE A 146 11.58 8.58 4.00
N ALA A 147 10.65 8.77 3.07
CA ALA A 147 9.27 9.14 3.39
C ALA A 147 8.57 8.12 4.30
N ARG A 148 8.90 6.83 4.18
CA ARG A 148 8.40 5.79 5.11
C ARG A 148 8.90 6.00 6.52
N GLY A 149 10.19 6.31 6.67
CA GLY A 149 10.79 6.60 7.98
C GLY A 149 10.12 7.80 8.64
N GLU A 150 9.99 8.90 7.90
CA GLU A 150 9.35 10.13 8.39
C GLU A 150 7.87 9.91 8.78
N LEU A 151 7.09 9.26 7.92
CA LEU A 151 5.70 8.92 8.23
C LEU A 151 5.59 8.02 9.46
N ALA A 152 6.48 7.04 9.60
CA ALA A 152 6.50 6.17 10.77
C ALA A 152 6.82 6.96 12.04
N ILE A 153 7.80 7.86 12.01
CA ILE A 153 8.11 8.73 13.15
C ILE A 153 6.89 9.58 13.51
N VAL A 154 6.26 10.24 12.55
CA VAL A 154 5.08 11.09 12.79
C VAL A 154 3.93 10.32 13.45
N ILE A 155 3.64 9.11 12.97
CA ILE A 155 2.53 8.31 13.50
C ILE A 155 2.88 7.71 14.86
N TRP A 156 4.07 7.13 15.01
CA TRP A 156 4.45 6.42 16.23
C TRP A 156 4.91 7.33 17.36
N SER A 157 5.38 8.55 17.06
CA SER A 157 5.70 9.55 18.09
C SER A 157 4.50 9.97 18.95
N LEU A 158 3.27 9.70 18.49
CA LEU A 158 2.05 9.88 19.30
C LEU A 158 1.97 8.90 20.47
N PHE A 159 2.71 7.80 20.43
CA PHE A 159 2.62 6.71 21.39
C PHE A 159 3.94 6.41 22.10
N THR A 160 5.08 6.68 21.48
CA THR A 160 6.41 6.37 22.02
C THR A 160 7.45 7.39 21.61
N ALA A 161 8.40 7.64 22.51
CA ALA A 161 9.57 8.50 22.23
C ALA A 161 10.76 7.72 21.63
N ASN A 162 10.64 6.39 21.46
CA ASN A 162 11.73 5.55 20.95
C ASN A 162 11.85 5.62 19.42
N VAL A 163 12.38 6.75 18.92
CA VAL A 163 12.60 6.98 17.48
C VAL A 163 13.50 5.92 16.85
N GLY A 164 14.52 5.44 17.57
CA GLY A 164 15.41 4.38 17.11
C GLY A 164 14.65 3.08 16.82
N GLY A 165 13.81 2.64 17.74
CA GLY A 165 12.96 1.46 17.58
C GLY A 165 11.98 1.60 16.41
N ILE A 166 11.38 2.78 16.22
CA ILE A 166 10.49 3.07 15.10
C ILE A 166 11.20 2.89 13.76
N LEU A 167 12.40 3.46 13.62
CA LEU A 167 13.17 3.38 12.38
C LEU A 167 13.66 1.95 12.12
N VAL A 168 14.13 1.24 13.15
CA VAL A 168 14.55 -0.17 13.02
C VAL A 168 13.37 -1.04 12.59
N ALA A 169 12.17 -0.85 13.16
CA ALA A 169 10.97 -1.58 12.73
C ALA A 169 10.65 -1.32 11.25
N THR A 170 10.63 -0.05 10.86
CA THR A 170 10.24 0.39 9.51
C THR A 170 11.22 -0.11 8.46
N PHE A 171 12.52 0.06 8.68
CA PHE A 171 13.55 -0.39 7.74
C PHE A 171 13.77 -1.90 7.80
N GLY A 172 13.62 -2.52 8.97
CA GLY A 172 13.66 -3.98 9.13
C GLY A 172 12.59 -4.67 8.29
N LEU A 173 11.36 -4.16 8.32
CA LEU A 173 10.29 -4.66 7.45
C LEU A 173 10.64 -4.55 5.97
N TRP A 174 11.26 -3.44 5.55
CA TRP A 174 11.70 -3.23 4.17
C TRP A 174 12.80 -4.22 3.77
N VAL A 175 13.78 -4.47 4.64
CA VAL A 175 14.84 -5.45 4.41
C VAL A 175 14.26 -6.85 4.26
N ILE A 176 13.37 -7.26 5.16
CA ILE A 176 12.75 -8.60 5.13
C ILE A 176 11.93 -8.81 3.86
N ASN A 177 11.16 -7.81 3.45
CA ASN A 177 10.19 -7.98 2.35
C ASN A 177 10.73 -7.63 0.96
N LEU A 178 11.83 -6.89 0.86
CA LEU A 178 12.40 -6.48 -0.42
C LEU A 178 13.83 -6.99 -0.62
N VAL A 179 14.73 -6.71 0.33
CA VAL A 179 16.15 -7.01 0.16
C VAL A 179 16.40 -8.50 0.21
N PHE A 180 15.85 -9.19 1.20
CA PHE A 180 16.04 -10.63 1.36
C PHE A 180 15.51 -11.45 0.16
N PRO A 181 14.29 -11.27 -0.33
CA PRO A 181 13.82 -11.95 -1.55
C PRO A 181 14.63 -11.59 -2.79
N ALA A 182 15.09 -10.34 -2.91
CA ALA A 182 15.93 -9.92 -4.04
C ALA A 182 17.28 -10.63 -4.06
N LEU A 183 17.91 -10.78 -2.89
CA LEU A 183 19.18 -11.52 -2.75
C LEU A 183 19.00 -13.01 -3.07
N LEU A 184 17.92 -13.63 -2.58
CA LEU A 184 17.61 -15.03 -2.92
C LEU A 184 17.36 -15.21 -4.42
N GLY A 185 16.62 -14.29 -5.05
CA GLY A 185 16.40 -14.30 -6.49
C GLY A 185 17.71 -14.16 -7.28
N LEU A 186 18.60 -13.30 -6.85
CA LEU A 186 19.92 -13.12 -7.46
C LEU A 186 20.75 -14.40 -7.38
N LEU A 187 20.80 -15.04 -6.21
CA LEU A 187 21.52 -16.30 -6.01
C LEU A 187 21.01 -17.43 -6.92
N ILE A 188 19.68 -17.53 -7.08
CA ILE A 188 19.07 -18.51 -7.98
C ILE A 188 19.46 -18.24 -9.43
N ILE A 189 19.41 -16.98 -9.88
CA ILE A 189 19.76 -16.61 -11.25
C ILE A 189 21.24 -16.91 -11.53
N LEU A 190 22.15 -16.58 -10.62
CA LEU A 190 23.56 -16.86 -10.77
C LEU A 190 23.83 -18.38 -10.88
N ASN A 191 23.17 -19.18 -10.04
CA ASN A 191 23.33 -20.64 -10.10
C ASN A 191 22.79 -21.24 -11.39
N VAL A 192 21.68 -20.75 -11.92
CA VAL A 192 21.09 -21.25 -13.19
C VAL A 192 21.97 -20.91 -14.38
N ASN A 193 22.64 -19.76 -14.41
CA ASN A 193 23.55 -19.39 -15.50
C ASN A 193 24.87 -20.19 -15.49
N PHE A 194 25.36 -20.61 -14.31
CA PHE A 194 26.52 -21.45 -14.20
C PHE A 194 26.30 -22.91 -14.66
N LEU A 195 25.05 -23.37 -14.68
CA LEU A 195 24.69 -24.74 -15.12
C LEU A 195 24.46 -24.85 -16.65
N LYS A 196 24.48 -23.74 -17.39
CA LYS A 196 24.27 -23.70 -18.85
C LYS A 196 25.55 -23.43 -19.64
N SER A 197 26.69 -23.22 -19.01
CA SER A 197 27.99 -23.13 -19.61
C SER A 197 28.71 -24.48 -19.43
#